data_036f2eaea9b69a3e8e3e5f379d28d5fd
#
_entry.id   036f2eaea9b69a3e8e3e5f379d28d5fd
#
_cell.length_a   1.000
_cell.length_b   1.000
_cell.length_c   1.000
_cell.angle_alpha   90.00
_cell.angle_beta   90.00
_cell.angle_gamma   90.00
#
_symmetry.space_group_name_H-M   'P 1'
#
loop_
_entity.id
_entity.type
_entity.pdbx_description
1 polymer ?
#
loop_
_entity_poly.entity_id
_entity_poly.type
_entity_poly.pdbx_seq_one_letter_code
_entity_poly.pdbx_strand_id
1 'polypeptide(L)'
;PRREKEGSFYAIRAQWSPIQLKPLLITSHFNGNFLVTNEYTYTNLKECKMTYKVLSCDTPLKGVTQSVELSHGEVTLPAIQPGETGTAHFDLPDNFHEGDVLELEAFDKNGHSICNWSYPIRLVKQYFDHKMAQSPMTLEALPKATASRNASHIVLNSAKVSVTFDATTGIIKQVKAGETEVPFKDGPVAVGMKMRYEPSLSYVRETQEGAIFCAKYKGAADSIVWRLTDQGLLYMDAILLNRASGGGGFDDAFMDTKVYNLGLTFSYPEANCTGMKWLGRGPYRVWKNRIPGTNYNIWHKDYNNTITGESFENLIYPEFKGYHANMYWATLESDKTPFTVYSRNDGIFYHIFTPEEPVGRVRRTMPQFPEGDISFLLDIPAICSFKPIEQQGPNSQPGNIRIKQGDEGLHLNLMFDFRPSANINTSK
;
A
#
# COMPACT_ATOMS: atom_id res chain seq x y z
N PRO A 1 21.10 -13.38 -17.20
CA PRO A 1 21.86 -13.25 -18.46
C PRO A 1 21.14 -12.46 -19.54
N ARG A 2 19.82 -12.21 -19.44
CA ARG A 2 19.04 -11.43 -20.44
C ARG A 2 19.28 -9.92 -20.35
N ARG A 3 20.01 -9.42 -19.35
CA ARG A 3 20.29 -8.00 -19.08
C ARG A 3 19.02 -7.17 -18.85
N GLU A 4 17.95 -7.77 -18.38
CA GLU A 4 16.75 -7.06 -17.97
C GLU A 4 17.05 -6.22 -16.72
N LYS A 5 16.46 -5.03 -16.66
CA LYS A 5 16.63 -4.11 -15.54
C LYS A 5 15.63 -4.46 -14.46
N GLU A 6 16.07 -5.12 -13.40
CA GLU A 6 15.25 -5.46 -12.24
C GLU A 6 15.09 -4.28 -11.27
N GLY A 7 14.20 -4.42 -10.26
CA GLY A 7 13.95 -3.39 -9.25
C GLY A 7 15.20 -2.84 -8.56
N SER A 8 16.19 -3.69 -8.33
CA SER A 8 17.48 -3.28 -7.78
C SER A 8 18.22 -2.26 -8.65
N PHE A 9 18.12 -2.37 -9.97
CA PHE A 9 18.71 -1.41 -10.90
C PHE A 9 18.11 -0.01 -10.70
N TYR A 10 16.82 0.10 -10.61
CA TYR A 10 16.14 1.38 -10.45
C TYR A 10 16.40 1.99 -9.07
N ALA A 11 16.49 1.16 -8.02
CA ALA A 11 16.88 1.62 -6.69
C ALA A 11 18.31 2.18 -6.67
N ILE A 12 19.26 1.50 -7.34
CA ILE A 12 20.65 1.97 -7.48
C ILE A 12 20.70 3.25 -8.34
N ARG A 13 19.95 3.28 -9.46
CA ARG A 13 19.85 4.46 -10.32
C ARG A 13 19.37 5.68 -9.55
N ALA A 14 18.34 5.55 -8.74
CA ALA A 14 17.82 6.64 -7.91
C ALA A 14 18.83 7.10 -6.85
N GLN A 15 19.54 6.15 -6.21
CA GLN A 15 20.52 6.44 -5.17
C GLN A 15 21.80 7.09 -5.72
N TRP A 16 22.20 6.73 -6.93
CA TRP A 16 23.43 7.22 -7.58
C TRP A 16 23.15 8.26 -8.69
N SER A 17 21.93 8.73 -8.76
CA SER A 17 21.60 9.80 -9.68
C SER A 17 22.48 11.02 -9.41
N PRO A 18 23.12 11.61 -10.43
CA PRO A 18 23.92 12.83 -10.26
C PRO A 18 23.04 14.08 -10.01
N ILE A 19 21.75 13.95 -10.11
CA ILE A 19 20.76 14.95 -9.69
C ILE A 19 19.96 14.34 -8.55
N GLN A 20 19.99 14.94 -7.37
CA GLN A 20 19.26 14.49 -6.20
C GLN A 20 18.22 15.51 -5.78
N LEU A 21 16.98 15.05 -5.60
CA LEU A 21 15.91 15.87 -5.06
C LEU A 21 15.84 15.70 -3.54
N LYS A 22 15.75 16.81 -2.82
CA LYS A 22 15.43 16.73 -1.37
C LYS A 22 13.99 16.25 -1.19
N PRO A 23 13.65 15.66 -0.04
CA PRO A 23 12.28 15.22 0.24
C PRO A 23 11.27 16.34 -0.06
N LEU A 24 10.30 16.04 -0.91
CA LEU A 24 9.28 16.98 -1.34
C LEU A 24 7.92 16.55 -0.80
N LEU A 25 7.32 17.41 0.01
CA LEU A 25 5.95 17.29 0.45
C LEU A 25 5.10 18.35 -0.27
N ILE A 26 4.16 17.90 -1.06
CA ILE A 26 3.23 18.81 -1.76
C ILE A 26 2.07 19.14 -0.84
N THR A 27 1.96 20.38 -0.47
CA THR A 27 0.87 20.94 0.34
C THR A 27 0.04 21.91 -0.48
N SER A 28 -1.06 22.43 0.09
CA SER A 28 -1.85 23.52 -0.54
C SER A 28 -1.06 24.82 -0.76
N HIS A 29 0.10 24.96 -0.12
CA HIS A 29 1.00 26.13 -0.27
C HIS A 29 2.19 25.84 -1.19
N PHE A 30 2.25 24.67 -1.80
CA PHE A 30 3.30 24.35 -2.76
C PHE A 30 3.20 25.30 -3.96
N ASN A 31 4.31 25.95 -4.27
CA ASN A 31 4.38 27.02 -5.28
C ASN A 31 5.31 26.66 -6.45
N GLY A 32 5.59 25.38 -6.69
CA GLY A 32 6.45 24.92 -7.77
C GLY A 32 7.96 24.95 -7.45
N ASN A 33 8.35 25.41 -6.26
CA ASN A 33 9.75 25.42 -5.85
C ASN A 33 10.14 24.14 -5.12
N PHE A 34 11.31 23.59 -5.43
CA PHE A 34 11.88 22.46 -4.71
C PHE A 34 13.41 22.46 -4.80
N LEU A 35 14.06 21.81 -3.82
CA LEU A 35 15.51 21.80 -3.72
C LEU A 35 16.12 20.66 -4.53
N VAL A 36 17.15 21.00 -5.30
CA VAL A 36 17.94 20.07 -6.12
C VAL A 36 19.40 20.18 -5.76
N THR A 37 20.05 19.04 -5.55
CA THR A 37 21.49 18.94 -5.32
C THR A 37 22.17 18.41 -6.58
N ASN A 38 23.25 19.06 -6.98
CA ASN A 38 24.11 18.65 -8.08
C ASN A 38 25.24 17.75 -7.55
N GLU A 39 25.17 16.45 -7.82
CA GLU A 39 26.20 15.48 -7.48
C GLU A 39 27.08 15.10 -8.70
N TYR A 40 26.98 15.81 -9.81
CA TYR A 40 27.95 15.71 -10.90
C TYR A 40 29.33 16.16 -10.44
N THR A 41 30.35 15.65 -11.08
CA THR A 41 31.74 16.08 -10.85
C THR A 41 32.11 17.31 -11.64
N TYR A 42 31.58 17.47 -12.87
CA TYR A 42 31.99 18.52 -13.80
C TYR A 42 30.86 19.24 -14.52
N THR A 43 29.61 18.75 -14.44
CA THR A 43 28.46 19.30 -15.19
C THR A 43 27.67 20.27 -14.34
N ASN A 44 27.41 21.46 -14.85
CA ASN A 44 26.46 22.40 -14.23
C ASN A 44 25.02 21.98 -14.56
N LEU A 45 24.07 22.08 -13.61
CA LEU A 45 22.68 21.66 -13.85
C LEU A 45 21.96 22.48 -14.91
N LYS A 46 22.39 23.71 -15.23
CA LYS A 46 21.87 24.47 -16.38
C LYS A 46 22.06 23.76 -17.73
N GLU A 47 22.98 22.79 -17.82
CA GLU A 47 23.20 21.99 -19.02
C GLU A 47 22.22 20.78 -19.11
N CYS A 48 21.52 20.49 -18.04
CA CYS A 48 20.53 19.43 -17.94
C CYS A 48 19.12 19.97 -18.21
N LYS A 49 18.23 19.06 -18.55
CA LYS A 49 16.80 19.36 -18.70
C LYS A 49 16.02 18.60 -17.63
N MET A 50 14.95 19.22 -17.14
CA MET A 50 13.96 18.55 -16.30
C MET A 50 12.55 18.86 -16.77
N THR A 51 11.67 17.87 -16.71
CA THR A 51 10.26 18.02 -17.07
C THR A 51 9.36 17.58 -15.91
N TYR A 52 8.13 18.07 -15.91
CA TYR A 52 7.11 17.62 -15.00
C TYR A 52 5.87 17.11 -15.74
N LYS A 53 5.10 16.25 -15.08
CA LYS A 53 3.75 15.84 -15.46
C LYS A 53 2.86 15.83 -14.23
N VAL A 54 1.62 16.22 -14.39
CA VAL A 54 0.56 16.12 -13.40
C VAL A 54 -0.41 15.05 -13.85
N LEU A 55 -0.61 14.02 -13.04
CA LEU A 55 -1.50 12.90 -13.35
C LEU A 55 -2.72 12.91 -12.44
N SER A 56 -3.89 12.68 -13.01
CA SER A 56 -5.09 12.24 -12.29
C SER A 56 -5.19 10.73 -12.37
N CYS A 57 -5.38 10.08 -11.24
CA CYS A 57 -5.47 8.63 -11.13
C CYS A 57 -6.90 8.23 -10.77
N ASP A 58 -7.53 7.42 -11.62
CA ASP A 58 -8.88 6.94 -11.39
C ASP A 58 -8.97 5.93 -10.25
N THR A 59 -10.20 5.61 -9.86
CA THR A 59 -10.51 4.64 -8.82
C THR A 59 -11.45 3.57 -9.36
N PRO A 60 -11.31 2.29 -8.95
CA PRO A 60 -12.25 1.23 -9.27
C PRO A 60 -13.71 1.54 -8.96
N LEU A 61 -13.99 2.42 -8.00
CA LEU A 61 -15.34 2.89 -7.68
C LEU A 61 -16.07 3.55 -8.87
N LYS A 62 -15.32 4.01 -9.88
CA LYS A 62 -15.86 4.62 -11.11
C LYS A 62 -15.92 3.64 -12.30
N GLY A 63 -15.47 2.40 -12.13
CA GLY A 63 -15.46 1.35 -13.14
C GLY A 63 -14.25 1.37 -14.07
N VAL A 64 -13.73 2.53 -14.47
CA VAL A 64 -12.51 2.65 -15.29
C VAL A 64 -11.35 3.06 -14.41
N THR A 65 -10.21 2.39 -14.57
CA THR A 65 -8.99 2.67 -13.79
C THR A 65 -7.83 2.94 -14.71
N GLN A 66 -7.52 4.22 -14.90
CA GLN A 66 -6.39 4.69 -15.70
C GLN A 66 -5.77 5.94 -15.06
N SER A 67 -4.50 6.19 -15.38
CA SER A 67 -3.87 7.47 -15.11
C SER A 67 -4.01 8.34 -16.33
N VAL A 68 -4.46 9.58 -16.13
CA VAL A 68 -4.65 10.58 -17.18
C VAL A 68 -3.71 11.73 -16.92
N GLU A 69 -2.92 12.12 -17.92
CA GLU A 69 -2.09 13.31 -17.86
C GLU A 69 -3.00 14.56 -17.96
N LEU A 70 -2.96 15.40 -16.94
CA LEU A 70 -3.70 16.67 -16.90
C LEU A 70 -2.88 17.82 -17.48
N SER A 71 -1.58 17.83 -17.21
CA SER A 71 -0.67 18.86 -17.70
C SER A 71 0.78 18.36 -17.64
N HIS A 72 1.63 18.99 -18.46
CA HIS A 72 3.07 18.78 -18.45
C HIS A 72 3.81 20.05 -18.81
N GLY A 73 5.10 20.10 -18.54
CA GLY A 73 5.95 21.22 -18.90
C GLY A 73 7.40 21.03 -18.50
N GLU A 74 8.14 22.10 -18.59
CA GLU A 74 9.56 22.13 -18.25
C GLU A 74 9.75 22.71 -16.84
N VAL A 75 10.78 22.21 -16.16
CA VAL A 75 11.25 22.73 -14.89
C VAL A 75 12.50 23.56 -15.15
N THR A 76 12.52 24.77 -14.65
CA THR A 76 13.71 25.62 -14.72
C THR A 76 14.76 25.15 -13.71
N LEU A 77 15.88 24.67 -14.24
CA LEU A 77 17.08 24.34 -13.45
C LEU A 77 18.04 25.53 -13.47
N PRO A 78 18.34 26.14 -12.30
CA PRO A 78 19.30 27.23 -12.25
C PRO A 78 20.74 26.72 -12.45
N ALA A 79 21.69 27.65 -12.52
CA ALA A 79 23.12 27.32 -12.61
C ALA A 79 23.65 26.81 -11.26
N ILE A 80 23.43 25.54 -10.96
CA ILE A 80 23.92 24.87 -9.77
C ILE A 80 25.23 24.18 -10.10
N GLN A 81 26.32 24.57 -9.44
CA GLN A 81 27.64 23.98 -9.62
C GLN A 81 27.73 22.57 -8.97
N PRO A 82 28.68 21.73 -9.40
CA PRO A 82 28.97 20.48 -8.73
C PRO A 82 29.14 20.61 -7.21
N GLY A 83 28.44 19.77 -6.44
CA GLY A 83 28.45 19.79 -4.98
C GLY A 83 27.49 20.80 -4.34
N GLU A 84 26.84 21.67 -5.12
CA GLU A 84 25.93 22.68 -4.59
C GLU A 84 24.46 22.21 -4.59
N THR A 85 23.66 22.87 -3.77
CA THR A 85 22.20 22.73 -3.75
C THR A 85 21.57 24.07 -4.13
N GLY A 86 20.58 24.02 -5.01
CA GLY A 86 19.82 25.20 -5.44
C GLY A 86 18.33 24.88 -5.54
N THR A 87 17.54 25.92 -5.90
CA THR A 87 16.10 25.81 -6.04
C THR A 87 15.74 25.68 -7.50
N ALA A 88 15.12 24.57 -7.89
CA ALA A 88 14.43 24.40 -9.15
C ALA A 88 13.00 24.94 -9.05
N HIS A 89 12.43 25.34 -10.17
CA HIS A 89 11.10 25.92 -10.22
C HIS A 89 10.35 25.53 -11.49
N PHE A 90 9.04 25.37 -11.38
CA PHE A 90 8.11 25.39 -12.51
C PHE A 90 6.83 26.12 -12.13
N ASP A 91 6.24 26.81 -13.11
CA ASP A 91 4.96 27.46 -12.92
C ASP A 91 3.87 26.41 -12.77
N LEU A 92 3.13 26.49 -11.67
CA LEU A 92 2.04 25.55 -11.43
C LEU A 92 0.93 25.76 -12.46
N PRO A 93 0.52 24.73 -13.20
CA PRO A 93 -0.65 24.84 -14.07
C PRO A 93 -1.92 25.05 -13.22
N ASP A 94 -2.93 25.72 -13.78
CA ASP A 94 -4.19 26.05 -13.08
C ASP A 94 -4.88 24.82 -12.50
N ASN A 95 -4.75 23.66 -13.18
CA ASN A 95 -5.31 22.39 -12.78
C ASN A 95 -4.38 21.53 -11.90
N PHE A 96 -3.28 22.09 -11.36
CA PHE A 96 -2.31 21.34 -10.57
C PHE A 96 -2.95 20.58 -9.40
N HIS A 97 -3.83 21.25 -8.64
CA HIS A 97 -4.51 20.67 -7.48
C HIS A 97 -5.67 19.72 -7.83
N GLU A 98 -5.99 19.57 -9.11
CA GLU A 98 -6.91 18.54 -9.60
C GLU A 98 -6.17 17.20 -9.77
N GLY A 99 -4.84 17.25 -9.88
CA GLY A 99 -3.99 16.06 -9.97
C GLY A 99 -3.88 15.28 -8.68
N ASP A 100 -3.44 14.05 -8.83
CA ASP A 100 -3.19 13.13 -7.72
C ASP A 100 -1.68 12.85 -7.55
N VAL A 101 -0.91 12.91 -8.65
CA VAL A 101 0.53 12.62 -8.68
C VAL A 101 1.28 13.67 -9.51
N LEU A 102 2.39 14.16 -8.98
CA LEU A 102 3.42 14.91 -9.73
C LEU A 102 4.55 13.95 -10.10
N GLU A 103 4.86 13.84 -11.39
CA GLU A 103 6.06 13.18 -11.89
C GLU A 103 7.10 14.21 -12.30
N LEU A 104 8.37 13.94 -11.98
CA LEU A 104 9.52 14.73 -12.43
C LEU A 104 10.49 13.79 -13.13
N GLU A 105 11.07 14.23 -14.26
CA GLU A 105 12.09 13.48 -14.98
C GLU A 105 13.24 14.39 -15.39
N ALA A 106 14.47 13.96 -15.09
CA ALA A 106 15.68 14.67 -15.44
C ALA A 106 16.41 14.00 -16.60
N PHE A 107 16.98 14.83 -17.48
CA PHE A 107 17.75 14.41 -18.66
C PHE A 107 19.12 15.08 -18.64
N ASP A 108 20.14 14.37 -19.14
CA ASP A 108 21.46 14.93 -19.38
C ASP A 108 21.47 15.89 -20.58
N LYS A 109 22.59 16.55 -20.83
CA LYS A 109 22.77 17.44 -21.97
C LYS A 109 22.59 16.80 -23.35
N ASN A 110 22.62 15.48 -23.44
CA ASN A 110 22.43 14.71 -24.67
C ASN A 110 20.98 14.20 -24.80
N GLY A 111 20.12 14.48 -23.82
CA GLY A 111 18.73 14.05 -23.80
C GLY A 111 18.50 12.62 -23.24
N HIS A 112 19.51 12.01 -22.62
CA HIS A 112 19.32 10.71 -21.98
C HIS A 112 18.68 10.87 -20.61
N SER A 113 17.65 10.09 -20.33
CA SER A 113 16.97 10.08 -19.02
C SER A 113 17.94 9.63 -17.92
N ILE A 114 18.13 10.49 -16.93
CA ILE A 114 18.97 10.28 -15.75
C ILE A 114 18.19 9.55 -14.68
N CYS A 115 17.09 10.14 -14.25
CA CYS A 115 16.24 9.61 -13.19
C CYS A 115 14.84 10.24 -13.27
N ASN A 116 13.87 9.54 -12.70
CA ASN A 116 12.53 10.04 -12.54
C ASN A 116 12.07 9.87 -11.09
N TRP A 117 11.22 10.76 -10.65
CA TRP A 117 10.63 10.77 -9.31
C TRP A 117 9.14 11.04 -9.42
N SER A 118 8.39 10.53 -8.46
CA SER A 118 6.98 10.86 -8.35
C SER A 118 6.57 11.17 -6.91
N TYR A 119 5.72 12.15 -6.76
CA TYR A 119 5.25 12.66 -5.47
C TYR A 119 3.73 12.71 -5.46
N PRO A 120 3.07 12.30 -4.36
CA PRO A 120 1.63 12.46 -4.25
C PRO A 120 1.29 13.94 -4.09
N ILE A 121 0.36 14.43 -4.91
CA ILE A 121 -0.30 15.74 -4.72
C ILE A 121 -1.38 15.56 -3.65
N ARG A 122 -2.14 14.46 -3.72
CA ARG A 122 -3.09 14.06 -2.67
C ARG A 122 -2.54 12.89 -1.89
N LEU A 123 -2.45 13.02 -0.57
CA LEU A 123 -2.17 11.91 0.32
C LEU A 123 -3.33 10.90 0.30
N VAL A 124 -3.08 9.69 0.76
CA VAL A 124 -4.04 8.55 0.65
C VAL A 124 -5.42 8.92 1.18
N LYS A 125 -5.50 9.50 2.38
CA LYS A 125 -6.80 9.92 2.94
C LYS A 125 -7.50 10.98 2.10
N GLN A 126 -6.77 11.98 1.63
CA GLN A 126 -7.32 13.06 0.79
C GLN A 126 -7.82 12.50 -0.54
N TYR A 127 -7.04 11.60 -1.16
CA TYR A 127 -7.42 10.90 -2.38
C TYR A 127 -8.69 10.08 -2.17
N PHE A 128 -8.71 9.25 -1.11
CA PHE A 128 -9.86 8.41 -0.79
C PHE A 128 -11.13 9.24 -0.60
N ASP A 129 -11.09 10.27 0.24
CA ASP A 129 -12.24 11.12 0.52
C ASP A 129 -12.73 11.85 -0.75
N HIS A 130 -11.81 12.35 -1.57
CA HIS A 130 -12.11 13.02 -2.83
C HIS A 130 -12.79 12.07 -3.84
N LYS A 131 -12.24 10.86 -4.03
CA LYS A 131 -12.80 9.89 -4.98
C LYS A 131 -14.11 9.29 -4.49
N MET A 132 -14.27 9.09 -3.18
CA MET A 132 -15.55 8.67 -2.59
C MET A 132 -16.66 9.70 -2.82
N ALA A 133 -16.37 10.99 -2.64
CA ALA A 133 -17.35 12.07 -2.88
C ALA A 133 -17.77 12.17 -4.37
N GLN A 134 -16.90 11.76 -5.29
CA GLN A 134 -17.17 11.75 -6.73
C GLN A 134 -17.75 10.42 -7.24
N SER A 135 -17.79 9.39 -6.39
CA SER A 135 -18.29 8.08 -6.81
C SER A 135 -19.79 8.16 -7.12
N PRO A 136 -20.26 7.63 -8.26
CA PRO A 136 -21.67 7.48 -8.57
C PRO A 136 -22.28 6.32 -7.78
N MET A 137 -22.08 6.30 -6.46
CA MET A 137 -22.80 5.34 -5.62
C MET A 137 -24.27 5.66 -5.79
N THR A 138 -24.94 4.78 -6.52
CA THR A 138 -26.32 4.93 -6.95
C THR A 138 -27.19 5.39 -5.78
N LEU A 139 -27.98 6.42 -6.03
CA LEU A 139 -29.09 6.90 -5.16
C LEU A 139 -30.22 5.86 -5.05
N GLU A 140 -29.95 4.61 -5.45
CA GLU A 140 -30.85 3.50 -5.23
C GLU A 140 -31.08 3.31 -3.72
N ALA A 141 -32.32 3.44 -3.30
CA ALA A 141 -32.70 3.16 -1.92
C ALA A 141 -32.51 1.66 -1.64
N LEU A 142 -31.30 1.29 -1.21
CA LEU A 142 -31.01 -0.07 -0.80
C LEU A 142 -31.54 -0.34 0.61
N PRO A 143 -31.93 -1.59 0.91
CA PRO A 143 -32.24 -2.02 2.26
C PRO A 143 -31.07 -1.70 3.20
N LYS A 144 -31.41 -1.34 4.44
CA LYS A 144 -30.41 -1.09 5.48
C LYS A 144 -29.56 -2.33 5.74
N ALA A 145 -28.27 -2.11 5.92
CA ALA A 145 -27.39 -3.16 6.39
C ALA A 145 -27.76 -3.57 7.82
N THR A 146 -27.76 -4.87 8.07
CA THR A 146 -28.16 -5.47 9.35
C THR A 146 -27.00 -6.17 10.03
N ALA A 147 -27.06 -6.27 11.35
CA ALA A 147 -26.09 -7.00 12.16
C ALA A 147 -26.83 -8.02 13.03
N SER A 148 -26.39 -9.26 13.02
CA SER A 148 -26.92 -10.30 13.89
C SER A 148 -25.81 -11.04 14.62
N ARG A 149 -26.13 -11.63 15.77
CA ARG A 149 -25.21 -12.42 16.57
C ARG A 149 -25.92 -13.61 17.19
N ASN A 150 -25.28 -14.75 17.11
CA ASN A 150 -25.64 -15.94 17.88
C ASN A 150 -24.41 -16.49 18.65
N ALA A 151 -24.51 -17.67 19.22
CA ALA A 151 -23.42 -18.27 20.01
C ALA A 151 -22.13 -18.52 19.18
N SER A 152 -22.27 -18.80 17.89
CA SER A 152 -21.15 -19.23 17.02
C SER A 152 -20.72 -18.15 16.03
N HIS A 153 -21.62 -17.30 15.59
CA HIS A 153 -21.39 -16.37 14.48
C HIS A 153 -21.92 -14.97 14.75
N ILE A 154 -21.19 -13.99 14.17
CA ILE A 154 -21.63 -12.62 13.97
C ILE A 154 -21.75 -12.42 12.47
N VAL A 155 -22.86 -11.86 12.00
CA VAL A 155 -23.11 -11.63 10.58
C VAL A 155 -23.42 -10.15 10.37
N LEU A 156 -22.66 -9.49 9.51
CA LEU A 156 -23.01 -8.21 8.91
C LEU A 156 -23.54 -8.48 7.51
N ASN A 157 -24.72 -7.98 7.19
CA ASN A 157 -25.40 -8.28 5.93
C ASN A 157 -25.93 -7.02 5.27
N SER A 158 -25.73 -6.88 3.98
CA SER A 158 -26.33 -5.89 3.09
C SER A 158 -26.95 -6.57 1.88
N ALA A 159 -27.62 -5.83 1.02
CA ALA A 159 -28.20 -6.38 -0.21
C ALA A 159 -27.15 -6.98 -1.17
N LYS A 160 -25.90 -6.57 -1.08
CA LYS A 160 -24.81 -6.94 -2.02
C LYS A 160 -23.72 -7.83 -1.42
N VAL A 161 -23.46 -7.67 -0.13
CA VAL A 161 -22.33 -8.34 0.55
C VAL A 161 -22.80 -8.83 1.93
N SER A 162 -22.36 -10.02 2.28
CA SER A 162 -22.52 -10.58 3.63
C SER A 162 -21.16 -11.03 4.16
N VAL A 163 -20.88 -10.72 5.43
CA VAL A 163 -19.63 -11.09 6.10
C VAL A 163 -19.96 -11.80 7.40
N THR A 164 -19.47 -13.02 7.55
CA THR A 164 -19.63 -13.84 8.74
C THR A 164 -18.33 -13.91 9.52
N PHE A 165 -18.39 -13.59 10.79
CA PHE A 165 -17.29 -13.67 11.74
C PHE A 165 -17.54 -14.78 12.76
N ASP A 166 -16.49 -15.36 13.27
CA ASP A 166 -16.54 -16.23 14.45
C ASP A 166 -16.84 -15.38 15.69
N ALA A 167 -17.88 -15.74 16.43
CA ALA A 167 -18.32 -14.96 17.59
C ALA A 167 -17.36 -15.00 18.77
N THR A 168 -16.46 -16.00 18.81
CA THR A 168 -15.49 -16.18 19.87
C THR A 168 -14.19 -15.42 19.61
N THR A 169 -13.77 -15.37 18.34
CA THR A 169 -12.46 -14.79 17.96
C THR A 169 -12.57 -13.47 17.23
N GLY A 170 -13.70 -13.17 16.59
CA GLY A 170 -13.86 -12.02 15.71
C GLY A 170 -13.21 -12.15 14.34
N ILE A 171 -12.73 -13.36 14.00
CA ILE A 171 -12.08 -13.66 12.72
C ILE A 171 -13.14 -13.90 11.63
N ILE A 172 -12.91 -13.38 10.43
CA ILE A 172 -13.76 -13.63 9.25
C ILE A 172 -13.74 -15.12 8.92
N LYS A 173 -14.91 -15.72 8.82
CA LYS A 173 -15.10 -17.11 8.37
C LYS A 173 -15.58 -17.18 6.93
N GLN A 174 -16.38 -16.23 6.50
CA GLN A 174 -16.92 -16.22 5.15
C GLN A 174 -17.23 -14.80 4.70
N VAL A 175 -16.96 -14.53 3.44
CA VAL A 175 -17.43 -13.35 2.72
C VAL A 175 -18.25 -13.82 1.52
N LYS A 176 -19.43 -13.23 1.30
CA LYS A 176 -20.24 -13.47 0.12
C LYS A 176 -20.51 -12.16 -0.62
N ALA A 177 -20.39 -12.22 -1.94
CA ALA A 177 -20.80 -11.20 -2.89
C ALA A 177 -22.06 -11.68 -3.61
N GLY A 178 -23.24 -11.26 -3.17
CA GLY A 178 -24.49 -11.92 -3.52
C GLY A 178 -24.48 -13.38 -3.05
N GLU A 179 -24.71 -14.31 -3.97
CA GLU A 179 -24.67 -15.75 -3.67
C GLU A 179 -23.27 -16.38 -3.81
N THR A 180 -22.29 -15.65 -4.35
CA THR A 180 -20.95 -16.17 -4.61
C THR A 180 -20.04 -15.97 -3.41
N GLU A 181 -19.36 -17.02 -2.99
CA GLU A 181 -18.36 -16.94 -1.94
C GLU A 181 -17.07 -16.32 -2.47
N VAL A 182 -16.60 -15.26 -1.80
CA VAL A 182 -15.26 -14.68 -1.99
C VAL A 182 -14.33 -15.40 -1.02
N PRO A 183 -13.27 -16.07 -1.49
CA PRO A 183 -12.45 -16.92 -0.63
C PRO A 183 -11.43 -16.12 0.21
N PHE A 184 -11.85 -14.96 0.72
CA PHE A 184 -11.10 -14.09 1.63
C PHE A 184 -11.57 -14.33 3.05
N LYS A 185 -10.72 -14.88 3.91
CA LYS A 185 -11.09 -15.35 5.25
C LYS A 185 -9.91 -15.50 6.20
N ASP A 186 -10.16 -16.10 7.35
CA ASP A 186 -9.18 -16.48 8.39
C ASP A 186 -8.31 -15.32 8.89
N GLY A 187 -8.84 -14.11 8.83
CA GLY A 187 -8.26 -12.89 9.37
C GLY A 187 -9.33 -12.00 10.03
N PRO A 188 -8.91 -10.94 10.67
CA PRO A 188 -7.54 -10.40 10.76
C PRO A 188 -6.67 -11.18 11.76
N VAL A 189 -5.47 -11.56 11.34
CA VAL A 189 -4.44 -12.16 12.20
C VAL A 189 -3.27 -11.18 12.33
N ALA A 190 -2.79 -10.96 13.56
CA ALA A 190 -1.70 -10.03 13.81
C ALA A 190 -0.38 -10.55 13.22
N VAL A 191 0.36 -9.69 12.54
CA VAL A 191 1.66 -9.97 11.95
C VAL A 191 2.74 -9.26 12.77
N GLY A 192 3.83 -9.98 13.05
CA GLY A 192 5.00 -9.48 13.75
C GLY A 192 4.83 -9.39 15.27
N MET A 193 3.65 -9.64 15.77
CA MET A 193 3.30 -9.55 17.18
C MET A 193 2.24 -10.56 17.57
N LYS A 194 2.21 -10.93 18.86
CA LYS A 194 1.20 -11.85 19.39
C LYS A 194 -0.09 -11.11 19.73
N MET A 195 -1.21 -11.65 19.33
CA MET A 195 -2.55 -11.20 19.65
C MET A 195 -3.30 -12.32 20.38
N ARG A 196 -4.14 -11.95 21.35
CA ARG A 196 -5.10 -12.87 21.97
C ARG A 196 -6.43 -12.69 21.24
N TYR A 197 -6.90 -13.78 20.62
CA TYR A 197 -8.10 -13.76 19.78
C TYR A 197 -9.41 -13.92 20.56
N GLU A 198 -9.37 -13.87 21.87
CA GLU A 198 -10.56 -13.80 22.70
C GLU A 198 -10.86 -12.32 23.01
N PRO A 199 -11.86 -11.68 22.36
CA PRO A 199 -12.18 -10.30 22.64
C PRO A 199 -12.58 -10.11 24.09
N SER A 200 -12.00 -9.12 24.76
CA SER A 200 -12.41 -8.72 26.11
C SER A 200 -13.77 -8.04 26.12
N LEU A 201 -14.17 -7.46 24.98
CA LEU A 201 -15.48 -6.88 24.73
C LEU A 201 -15.79 -7.04 23.24
N SER A 202 -17.00 -7.50 22.93
CA SER A 202 -17.48 -7.45 21.55
C SER A 202 -18.97 -7.15 21.51
N TYR A 203 -19.38 -6.34 20.52
CA TYR A 203 -20.78 -6.00 20.31
C TYR A 203 -21.10 -5.77 18.83
N VAL A 204 -22.39 -5.88 18.50
CA VAL A 204 -22.93 -5.50 17.21
C VAL A 204 -23.96 -4.40 17.39
N ARG A 205 -24.07 -3.52 16.39
CA ARG A 205 -25.13 -2.50 16.35
C ARG A 205 -25.42 -2.08 14.91
N GLU A 206 -26.63 -1.59 14.71
CA GLU A 206 -27.05 -0.96 13.47
C GLU A 206 -27.08 0.56 13.64
N THR A 207 -26.65 1.29 12.63
CA THR A 207 -26.58 2.75 12.63
C THR A 207 -27.09 3.29 11.30
N GLN A 208 -27.17 4.61 11.19
CA GLN A 208 -27.49 5.26 9.90
C GLN A 208 -26.39 5.03 8.84
N GLU A 209 -25.15 4.78 9.27
CA GLU A 209 -24.00 4.57 8.38
C GLU A 209 -23.77 3.09 8.02
N GLY A 210 -24.55 2.17 8.57
CA GLY A 210 -24.47 0.74 8.32
C GLY A 210 -24.45 -0.13 9.57
N ALA A 211 -24.22 -1.40 9.37
CA ALA A 211 -24.10 -2.43 10.40
C ALA A 211 -22.66 -2.51 10.93
N ILE A 212 -22.50 -2.52 12.25
CA ILE A 212 -21.19 -2.47 12.92
C ILE A 212 -20.98 -3.73 13.77
N PHE A 213 -19.79 -4.29 13.67
CA PHE A 213 -19.20 -5.23 14.61
C PHE A 213 -17.93 -4.62 15.20
N CYS A 214 -17.86 -4.50 16.53
CA CYS A 214 -16.66 -4.03 17.24
C CYS A 214 -16.16 -5.14 18.15
N ALA A 215 -14.84 -5.37 18.12
CA ALA A 215 -14.15 -6.26 19.03
C ALA A 215 -12.93 -5.55 19.64
N LYS A 216 -12.79 -5.64 20.96
CA LYS A 216 -11.60 -5.19 21.70
C LYS A 216 -10.78 -6.39 22.12
N TYR A 217 -9.50 -6.32 21.88
CA TYR A 217 -8.57 -7.41 22.13
C TYR A 217 -7.52 -7.03 23.18
N LYS A 218 -6.71 -8.00 23.55
CA LYS A 218 -5.48 -7.80 24.32
C LYS A 218 -4.29 -8.25 23.46
N GLY A 219 -3.20 -7.51 23.53
CA GLY A 219 -2.00 -7.81 22.76
C GLY A 219 -1.78 -6.85 21.61
N ALA A 220 -1.46 -7.35 20.41
CA ALA A 220 -1.08 -6.55 19.25
C ALA A 220 -2.19 -5.63 18.73
N ALA A 221 -3.43 -6.05 18.77
CA ALA A 221 -4.57 -5.20 18.44
C ALA A 221 -5.31 -4.80 19.71
N ASP A 222 -5.64 -3.51 19.84
CA ASP A 222 -6.52 -3.00 20.90
C ASP A 222 -7.98 -3.19 20.49
N SER A 223 -8.33 -2.69 19.32
CA SER A 223 -9.69 -2.81 18.80
C SER A 223 -9.70 -2.96 17.27
N ILE A 224 -10.66 -3.70 16.78
CA ILE A 224 -10.97 -3.79 15.36
C ILE A 224 -12.46 -3.54 15.20
N VAL A 225 -12.79 -2.51 14.44
CA VAL A 225 -14.17 -2.12 14.16
C VAL A 225 -14.46 -2.39 12.68
N TRP A 226 -15.45 -3.22 12.45
CA TRP A 226 -15.98 -3.51 11.13
C TRP A 226 -17.29 -2.77 10.91
N ARG A 227 -17.47 -2.13 9.77
CA ARG A 227 -18.70 -1.47 9.39
C ARG A 227 -19.06 -1.81 7.94
N LEU A 228 -20.18 -2.47 7.75
CA LEU A 228 -20.75 -2.77 6.45
C LEU A 228 -21.82 -1.73 6.13
N THR A 229 -21.63 -0.99 5.03
CA THR A 229 -22.61 0.02 4.58
C THR A 229 -23.78 -0.62 3.85
N ASP A 230 -24.87 0.12 3.68
CA ASP A 230 -26.03 -0.30 2.88
C ASP A 230 -25.62 -0.61 1.43
N GLN A 231 -24.59 0.07 0.93
CA GLN A 231 -24.02 -0.14 -0.41
C GLN A 231 -23.13 -1.39 -0.53
N GLY A 232 -22.83 -2.09 0.56
CA GLY A 232 -22.01 -3.29 0.58
C GLY A 232 -20.50 -3.02 0.67
N LEU A 233 -20.08 -1.82 1.06
CA LEU A 233 -18.68 -1.51 1.33
C LEU A 233 -18.34 -1.88 2.79
N LEU A 234 -17.30 -2.69 2.98
CA LEU A 234 -16.84 -3.13 4.29
C LEU A 234 -15.65 -2.31 4.76
N TYR A 235 -15.83 -1.50 5.77
CA TYR A 235 -14.76 -0.75 6.42
C TYR A 235 -14.16 -1.55 7.56
N MET A 236 -12.85 -1.47 7.73
CA MET A 236 -12.10 -1.98 8.87
C MET A 236 -11.27 -0.84 9.47
N ASP A 237 -11.52 -0.51 10.73
CA ASP A 237 -10.72 0.44 11.50
C ASP A 237 -10.06 -0.32 12.65
N ALA A 238 -8.75 -0.57 12.53
CA ALA A 238 -7.97 -1.28 13.53
C ALA A 238 -7.01 -0.33 14.24
N ILE A 239 -6.94 -0.45 15.58
CA ILE A 239 -5.93 0.21 16.41
C ILE A 239 -4.98 -0.86 16.92
N LEU A 240 -3.72 -0.74 16.54
CA LEU A 240 -2.65 -1.66 16.89
C LEU A 240 -1.75 -1.01 17.95
N LEU A 241 -1.30 -1.78 18.92
CA LEU A 241 -0.32 -1.37 19.92
C LEU A 241 -0.73 -0.13 20.73
N ASN A 242 -2.03 0.04 21.01
CA ASN A 242 -2.51 1.10 21.89
C ASN A 242 -2.23 0.76 23.35
N ARG A 243 -1.48 1.62 24.03
CA ARG A 243 -1.15 1.50 25.46
C ARG A 243 -2.08 2.30 26.37
N ALA A 244 -2.69 3.35 25.85
CA ALA A 244 -3.55 4.23 26.65
C ALA A 244 -4.82 3.52 27.13
N SER A 245 -5.28 2.49 26.42
CA SER A 245 -6.49 1.73 26.76
C SER A 245 -6.35 0.76 27.94
N GLY A 246 -5.18 0.69 28.58
CA GLY A 246 -4.94 -0.23 29.70
C GLY A 246 -4.97 -1.70 29.30
N GLY A 247 -4.84 -2.01 28.01
CA GLY A 247 -4.69 -3.35 27.47
C GLY A 247 -3.42 -4.02 27.97
N GLY A 248 -3.34 -4.24 29.29
CA GLY A 248 -2.21 -4.82 29.97
C GLY A 248 -1.85 -6.19 29.41
N GLY A 249 -0.74 -6.26 28.73
CA GLY A 249 -0.23 -7.47 28.13
C GLY A 249 0.98 -7.27 27.24
N PHE A 250 1.44 -6.06 27.09
CA PHE A 250 2.78 -5.81 26.60
C PHE A 250 3.74 -5.95 27.77
N ASP A 251 4.59 -6.97 27.72
CA ASP A 251 5.81 -6.94 28.51
C ASP A 251 6.56 -5.65 28.17
N ASP A 252 7.10 -4.96 29.14
CA ASP A 252 7.92 -3.75 28.97
C ASP A 252 9.09 -3.94 27.96
N ALA A 253 9.44 -5.19 27.66
CA ALA A 253 10.38 -5.57 26.63
C ALA A 253 10.03 -5.09 25.21
N PHE A 254 8.76 -4.79 24.92
CA PHE A 254 8.34 -4.25 23.60
C PHE A 254 8.57 -2.75 23.44
N MET A 255 8.92 -2.04 24.47
CA MET A 255 9.06 -0.57 24.47
C MET A 255 10.08 -0.05 23.47
N ASP A 256 11.16 -0.81 23.23
CA ASP A 256 12.24 -0.47 22.30
C ASP A 256 12.46 -1.54 21.22
N THR A 257 11.59 -2.51 21.11
CA THR A 257 11.76 -3.61 20.18
C THR A 257 11.43 -3.15 18.77
N LYS A 258 12.34 -3.40 17.85
CA LYS A 258 12.14 -3.18 16.43
C LYS A 258 11.20 -4.26 15.90
N VAL A 259 10.10 -3.86 15.27
CA VAL A 259 9.14 -4.76 14.64
C VAL A 259 9.44 -4.87 13.16
N TYR A 260 9.56 -6.08 12.63
CA TYR A 260 9.87 -6.34 11.22
C TYR A 260 8.67 -6.09 10.31
N ASN A 261 7.57 -6.74 10.65
CA ASN A 261 6.28 -6.59 9.97
C ASN A 261 5.27 -6.23 11.05
N LEU A 262 4.49 -5.20 10.84
CA LEU A 262 3.42 -4.85 11.74
C LEU A 262 2.15 -4.61 10.97
N GLY A 263 1.11 -5.37 11.27
CA GLY A 263 -0.19 -5.22 10.64
C GLY A 263 -1.07 -6.45 10.82
N LEU A 264 -1.92 -6.67 9.84
CA LEU A 264 -2.92 -7.73 9.85
C LEU A 264 -2.85 -8.54 8.56
N THR A 265 -3.05 -9.85 8.67
CA THR A 265 -3.03 -10.78 7.53
C THR A 265 -4.32 -11.58 7.45
N PHE A 266 -4.58 -12.12 6.25
CA PHE A 266 -5.77 -12.88 5.87
C PHE A 266 -5.35 -14.03 4.95
N SER A 267 -6.20 -15.06 4.88
CA SER A 267 -6.04 -16.17 3.95
C SER A 267 -6.79 -15.88 2.64
N TYR A 268 -6.16 -16.22 1.53
CA TYR A 268 -6.74 -16.18 0.19
C TYR A 268 -6.04 -17.23 -0.69
N PRO A 269 -6.75 -18.16 -1.33
CA PRO A 269 -6.13 -19.19 -2.17
C PRO A 269 -5.39 -18.56 -3.35
N GLU A 270 -4.07 -18.69 -3.37
CA GLU A 270 -3.21 -18.12 -4.42
C GLU A 270 -3.62 -18.55 -5.84
N ALA A 271 -4.08 -19.80 -5.97
CA ALA A 271 -4.57 -20.36 -7.26
C ALA A 271 -5.78 -19.59 -7.85
N ASN A 272 -6.47 -18.77 -7.07
CA ASN A 272 -7.59 -17.96 -7.55
C ASN A 272 -7.15 -16.59 -8.08
N CYS A 273 -5.90 -16.21 -7.87
CA CYS A 273 -5.37 -14.92 -8.28
C CYS A 273 -4.87 -14.98 -9.73
N THR A 274 -5.41 -14.13 -10.60
CA THR A 274 -5.00 -14.00 -11.99
C THR A 274 -4.13 -12.76 -12.24
N GLY A 275 -4.13 -11.79 -11.31
CA GLY A 275 -3.37 -10.57 -11.42
C GLY A 275 -3.69 -9.57 -10.32
N MET A 276 -3.08 -8.41 -10.42
CA MET A 276 -3.36 -7.27 -9.56
C MET A 276 -3.25 -5.97 -10.32
N LYS A 277 -4.21 -5.08 -10.10
CA LYS A 277 -4.15 -3.69 -10.54
C LYS A 277 -4.14 -2.78 -9.31
N TRP A 278 -3.26 -1.78 -9.27
CA TRP A 278 -3.14 -0.95 -8.06
C TRP A 278 -2.69 0.47 -8.36
N LEU A 279 -3.08 1.40 -7.51
CA LEU A 279 -2.48 2.72 -7.38
C LEU A 279 -1.56 2.71 -6.16
N GLY A 280 -0.30 2.96 -6.39
CA GLY A 280 0.75 2.96 -5.39
C GLY A 280 2.12 3.03 -6.04
N ARG A 281 3.18 2.74 -5.29
CA ARG A 281 4.51 2.64 -5.86
C ARG A 281 4.68 1.33 -6.63
N GLY A 282 5.29 1.43 -7.80
CA GLY A 282 5.50 0.28 -8.69
C GLY A 282 6.52 0.59 -9.78
N PRO A 283 6.58 -0.26 -10.82
CA PRO A 283 5.71 -1.40 -11.14
C PRO A 283 6.08 -2.74 -10.47
N TYR A 284 7.10 -2.77 -9.63
CA TYR A 284 7.65 -3.99 -9.04
C TYR A 284 7.51 -4.01 -7.51
N ARG A 285 7.61 -5.21 -6.94
CA ARG A 285 7.66 -5.42 -5.49
C ARG A 285 8.87 -4.73 -4.87
N VAL A 286 8.78 -4.40 -3.60
CA VAL A 286 9.81 -3.65 -2.89
C VAL A 286 10.26 -4.36 -1.61
N TRP A 287 11.39 -3.87 -1.10
CA TRP A 287 11.83 -4.01 0.28
C TRP A 287 12.01 -2.60 0.86
N LYS A 288 12.06 -2.45 2.16
CA LYS A 288 12.22 -1.13 2.78
C LYS A 288 13.39 -0.33 2.21
N ASN A 289 14.52 -0.98 1.98
CA ASN A 289 15.72 -0.37 1.39
C ASN A 289 15.74 -0.42 -0.16
N ARG A 290 14.64 -0.77 -0.80
CA ARG A 290 14.47 -0.85 -2.26
C ARG A 290 13.20 -0.13 -2.75
N ILE A 291 12.70 0.83 -1.96
CA ILE A 291 11.58 1.70 -2.36
C ILE A 291 12.04 2.80 -3.33
N PRO A 292 13.23 3.43 -3.16
CA PRO A 292 13.73 4.39 -4.14
C PRO A 292 13.80 3.79 -5.55
N GLY A 293 13.41 4.59 -6.55
CA GLY A 293 13.34 4.16 -7.95
C GLY A 293 11.97 3.63 -8.38
N THR A 294 11.04 3.39 -7.43
CA THR A 294 9.62 3.15 -7.74
C THR A 294 8.87 4.46 -7.89
N ASN A 295 7.82 4.46 -8.70
CA ASN A 295 6.99 5.63 -8.94
C ASN A 295 5.53 5.38 -8.62
N TYR A 296 4.79 6.44 -8.27
CA TYR A 296 3.34 6.39 -8.12
C TYR A 296 2.70 6.39 -9.49
N ASN A 297 1.86 5.40 -9.74
CA ASN A 297 1.00 5.33 -10.91
C ASN A 297 -0.08 4.25 -10.67
N ILE A 298 -0.99 4.10 -11.63
CA ILE A 298 -1.82 2.93 -11.74
C ILE A 298 -1.04 1.87 -12.52
N TRP A 299 -0.74 0.78 -11.83
CA TRP A 299 0.03 -0.35 -12.34
C TRP A 299 -0.88 -1.56 -12.54
N HIS A 300 -0.51 -2.43 -13.45
CA HIS A 300 -1.12 -3.74 -13.64
C HIS A 300 -0.04 -4.80 -13.79
N LYS A 301 -0.27 -5.96 -13.20
CA LYS A 301 0.60 -7.13 -13.32
C LYS A 301 -0.22 -8.40 -13.32
N ASP A 302 -0.05 -9.21 -14.36
CA ASP A 302 -0.56 -10.57 -14.37
C ASP A 302 0.16 -11.41 -13.33
N TYR A 303 -0.56 -12.33 -12.69
CA TYR A 303 0.03 -13.25 -11.73
C TYR A 303 1.16 -14.05 -12.39
N ASN A 304 2.27 -14.16 -11.69
CA ASN A 304 3.33 -15.10 -12.01
C ASN A 304 3.94 -15.67 -10.72
N ASN A 305 4.41 -16.89 -10.81
CA ASN A 305 5.06 -17.60 -9.69
C ASN A 305 6.59 -17.55 -9.78
N THR A 306 7.14 -16.48 -10.34
CA THR A 306 8.59 -16.34 -10.48
C THR A 306 9.23 -15.96 -9.14
N ILE A 307 10.32 -16.65 -8.82
CA ILE A 307 11.10 -16.45 -7.61
C ILE A 307 12.50 -15.99 -8.01
N THR A 308 12.88 -14.79 -7.53
CA THR A 308 14.21 -14.24 -7.82
C THR A 308 15.31 -15.14 -7.29
N GLY A 309 16.24 -15.52 -8.16
CA GLY A 309 17.44 -16.28 -7.85
C GLY A 309 17.27 -17.78 -7.78
N GLU A 310 16.08 -18.33 -8.07
CA GLU A 310 15.85 -19.77 -8.20
C GLU A 310 16.19 -20.27 -9.60
N SER A 311 15.74 -19.57 -10.62
CA SER A 311 16.01 -19.87 -12.02
C SER A 311 16.07 -18.59 -12.86
N PHE A 312 17.12 -18.44 -13.65
CA PHE A 312 17.19 -17.36 -14.65
C PHE A 312 16.54 -17.73 -15.98
N GLU A 313 16.18 -18.99 -16.18
CA GLU A 313 15.55 -19.45 -17.43
C GLU A 313 14.08 -19.07 -17.47
N ASN A 314 13.40 -19.09 -16.33
CA ASN A 314 11.98 -18.84 -16.18
C ASN A 314 11.68 -17.53 -15.46
N LEU A 315 12.64 -16.61 -15.36
CA LEU A 315 12.43 -15.33 -14.70
C LEU A 315 11.44 -14.48 -15.51
N ILE A 316 10.32 -14.12 -14.88
CA ILE A 316 9.37 -13.14 -15.38
C ILE A 316 9.46 -11.91 -14.49
N TYR A 317 10.02 -10.84 -15.02
CA TYR A 317 10.14 -9.59 -14.31
C TYR A 317 9.04 -8.60 -14.74
N PRO A 318 8.47 -7.84 -13.81
CA PRO A 318 8.63 -7.90 -12.36
C PRO A 318 7.91 -9.10 -11.74
N GLU A 319 8.48 -9.61 -10.65
CA GLU A 319 7.86 -10.69 -9.88
C GLU A 319 6.58 -10.20 -9.20
N PHE A 320 5.58 -11.10 -9.10
CA PHE A 320 4.28 -10.76 -8.56
C PHE A 320 4.25 -10.76 -7.03
N LYS A 321 4.81 -11.82 -6.41
CA LYS A 321 4.74 -12.05 -4.97
C LYS A 321 5.65 -11.13 -4.17
N GLY A 322 5.19 -10.67 -3.01
CA GLY A 322 5.97 -9.88 -2.06
C GLY A 322 5.29 -8.58 -1.64
N TYR A 323 6.09 -7.59 -1.25
CA TYR A 323 5.60 -6.32 -0.72
C TYR A 323 5.40 -5.27 -1.82
N HIS A 324 4.31 -4.51 -1.69
CA HIS A 324 3.99 -3.33 -2.51
C HIS A 324 3.81 -2.12 -1.60
N ALA A 325 4.38 -0.98 -1.98
CA ALA A 325 4.50 0.16 -1.08
C ALA A 325 3.53 1.30 -1.37
N ASN A 326 3.15 2.01 -0.31
CA ASN A 326 2.37 3.24 -0.36
C ASN A 326 1.09 3.07 -1.19
N MET A 327 0.32 2.05 -0.84
CA MET A 327 -0.87 1.66 -1.56
C MET A 327 -2.04 2.59 -1.27
N TYR A 328 -2.69 3.06 -2.32
CA TYR A 328 -3.95 3.79 -2.28
C TYR A 328 -5.12 2.82 -2.39
N TRP A 329 -5.06 1.97 -3.40
CA TRP A 329 -5.98 0.85 -3.59
C TRP A 329 -5.29 -0.25 -4.40
N ALA A 330 -5.78 -1.46 -4.24
CA ALA A 330 -5.43 -2.59 -5.10
C ALA A 330 -6.67 -3.44 -5.36
N THR A 331 -6.85 -3.80 -6.63
CA THR A 331 -7.80 -4.83 -7.05
C THR A 331 -7.04 -6.12 -7.26
N LEU A 332 -7.36 -7.13 -6.45
CA LEU A 332 -6.90 -8.49 -6.71
C LEU A 332 -7.81 -9.11 -7.75
N GLU A 333 -7.24 -9.46 -8.89
CA GLU A 333 -7.98 -10.01 -10.02
C GLU A 333 -8.19 -11.51 -9.86
N SER A 334 -9.36 -11.97 -10.25
CA SER A 334 -9.80 -13.36 -10.19
C SER A 334 -10.90 -13.56 -11.22
N ASP A 335 -10.99 -14.74 -11.80
CA ASP A 335 -12.03 -15.08 -12.79
C ASP A 335 -13.45 -14.99 -12.24
N LYS A 336 -13.62 -15.22 -10.92
CA LYS A 336 -14.95 -15.33 -10.28
C LYS A 336 -15.27 -14.20 -9.34
N THR A 337 -14.31 -13.82 -8.52
CA THR A 337 -14.54 -12.94 -7.36
C THR A 337 -13.40 -11.94 -7.18
N PRO A 338 -13.14 -11.08 -8.18
CA PRO A 338 -12.20 -9.98 -7.98
C PRO A 338 -12.73 -9.06 -6.86
N PHE A 339 -11.81 -8.49 -6.09
CA PHE A 339 -12.18 -7.52 -5.07
C PHE A 339 -11.14 -6.41 -4.95
N THR A 340 -11.54 -5.27 -4.42
CA THR A 340 -10.66 -4.13 -4.24
C THR A 340 -10.51 -3.80 -2.77
N VAL A 341 -9.28 -3.48 -2.38
CA VAL A 341 -8.97 -2.94 -1.05
C VAL A 341 -8.45 -1.52 -1.20
N TYR A 342 -8.96 -0.62 -0.40
CA TYR A 342 -8.55 0.78 -0.33
C TYR A 342 -7.87 1.03 1.00
N SER A 343 -6.68 1.65 0.97
CA SER A 343 -6.06 2.22 2.16
C SER A 343 -6.75 3.54 2.51
N ARG A 344 -6.88 3.82 3.81
CA ARG A 344 -7.40 5.08 4.34
C ARG A 344 -6.38 5.80 5.23
N ASN A 345 -5.17 5.24 5.31
CA ASN A 345 -3.99 5.83 5.94
C ASN A 345 -2.85 5.91 4.93
N ASP A 346 -1.95 6.85 5.15
CA ASP A 346 -0.72 6.95 4.38
C ASP A 346 0.28 5.85 4.76
N GLY A 347 1.14 5.48 3.81
CA GLY A 347 2.28 4.61 4.06
C GLY A 347 1.95 3.13 4.24
N ILE A 348 0.75 2.67 3.88
CA ILE A 348 0.39 1.25 3.98
C ILE A 348 1.13 0.44 2.91
N PHE A 349 1.67 -0.70 3.34
CA PHE A 349 2.23 -1.73 2.48
C PHE A 349 1.25 -2.88 2.34
N TYR A 350 1.16 -3.44 1.14
CA TYR A 350 0.44 -4.67 0.89
C TYR A 350 1.45 -5.79 0.67
N HIS A 351 1.30 -6.89 1.37
CA HIS A 351 1.97 -8.14 1.08
C HIS A 351 0.98 -9.03 0.32
N ILE A 352 1.38 -9.47 -0.85
CA ILE A 352 0.60 -10.36 -1.71
C ILE A 352 1.42 -11.61 -1.95
N PHE A 353 1.03 -12.69 -1.34
CA PHE A 353 1.66 -14.01 -1.35
C PHE A 353 3.14 -14.04 -0.98
N THR A 354 3.53 -15.11 -0.37
CA THR A 354 4.92 -15.33 0.04
C THR A 354 5.71 -15.96 -1.11
N PRO A 355 6.79 -15.32 -1.58
CA PRO A 355 7.72 -15.96 -2.51
C PRO A 355 8.34 -17.20 -1.86
N GLU A 356 8.42 -18.28 -2.60
CA GLU A 356 9.13 -19.49 -2.16
C GLU A 356 10.63 -19.21 -2.02
N GLU A 357 11.29 -19.84 -1.04
CA GLU A 357 12.74 -19.72 -0.91
C GLU A 357 13.44 -20.71 -1.86
N PRO A 358 14.54 -20.27 -2.50
CA PRO A 358 15.35 -21.18 -3.32
C PRO A 358 15.89 -22.35 -2.51
N VAL A 359 15.76 -23.55 -3.05
CA VAL A 359 16.27 -24.78 -2.41
C VAL A 359 17.80 -24.74 -2.34
N GLY A 360 18.37 -25.14 -1.19
CA GLY A 360 19.82 -25.36 -1.03
C GLY A 360 20.66 -24.11 -0.72
N ARG A 361 20.08 -22.94 -0.49
CA ARG A 361 20.81 -21.77 -0.05
C ARG A 361 21.17 -21.83 1.44
N VAL A 362 22.46 -21.67 1.73
CA VAL A 362 22.99 -21.67 3.11
C VAL A 362 22.70 -20.36 3.85
N ARG A 363 22.51 -19.26 3.13
CA ARG A 363 22.22 -17.93 3.70
C ARG A 363 20.96 -17.35 3.12
N ARG A 364 20.04 -17.02 3.99
CA ARG A 364 18.81 -16.30 3.66
C ARG A 364 19.12 -14.83 3.61
N THR A 365 19.00 -14.24 2.44
CA THR A 365 19.10 -12.79 2.27
C THR A 365 17.73 -12.12 2.40
N MET A 366 16.65 -12.89 2.21
CA MET A 366 15.29 -12.40 2.40
C MET A 366 14.86 -12.62 3.84
N PRO A 367 14.36 -11.58 4.52
CA PRO A 367 13.66 -11.71 5.80
C PRO A 367 12.40 -12.56 5.66
N GLN A 368 11.92 -13.10 6.79
CA GLN A 368 10.66 -13.83 6.81
C GLN A 368 9.50 -12.93 6.37
N PHE A 369 8.67 -13.48 5.48
CA PHE A 369 7.39 -12.89 5.12
C PHE A 369 6.33 -13.22 6.18
N PRO A 370 5.19 -12.47 6.20
CA PRO A 370 4.01 -12.86 6.97
C PRO A 370 3.54 -14.28 6.61
N GLU A 371 3.00 -15.01 7.59
CA GLU A 371 2.49 -16.38 7.37
C GLU A 371 1.22 -16.43 6.50
N GLY A 372 0.43 -15.34 6.46
CA GLY A 372 -0.80 -15.30 5.66
C GLY A 372 -0.56 -14.96 4.20
N ASP A 373 -1.61 -15.04 3.41
CA ASP A 373 -1.55 -14.87 1.95
C ASP A 373 -1.60 -13.39 1.53
N ILE A 374 -2.45 -12.60 2.20
CA ILE A 374 -2.62 -11.17 1.94
C ILE A 374 -2.48 -10.42 3.26
N SER A 375 -1.55 -9.48 3.33
CA SER A 375 -1.33 -8.70 4.55
C SER A 375 -1.33 -7.21 4.27
N PHE A 376 -1.85 -6.44 5.22
CA PHE A 376 -1.85 -4.98 5.23
C PHE A 376 -0.97 -4.52 6.38
N LEU A 377 0.12 -3.83 6.04
CA LEU A 377 1.22 -3.61 6.96
C LEU A 377 1.55 -2.13 7.09
N LEU A 378 1.91 -1.71 8.30
CA LEU A 378 2.41 -0.37 8.61
C LEU A 378 3.93 -0.26 8.43
N ASP A 379 4.62 -1.38 8.39
CA ASP A 379 6.05 -1.46 8.07
C ASP A 379 6.43 -2.81 7.47
N ILE A 380 7.53 -2.82 6.71
CA ILE A 380 8.11 -4.00 6.07
C ILE A 380 9.62 -4.07 6.34
N PRO A 381 10.23 -5.26 6.28
CA PRO A 381 11.66 -5.39 6.52
C PRO A 381 12.50 -4.91 5.32
N ALA A 382 13.74 -4.57 5.62
CA ALA A 382 14.78 -4.41 4.61
C ALA A 382 15.30 -5.77 4.17
N ILE A 383 15.71 -5.90 2.91
CA ILE A 383 16.48 -7.08 2.48
C ILE A 383 17.82 -7.10 3.23
N CYS A 384 18.23 -8.27 3.70
CA CYS A 384 19.41 -8.41 4.53
C CYS A 384 20.68 -7.94 3.82
N SER A 385 21.55 -7.27 4.56
CA SER A 385 22.88 -6.85 4.17
C SER A 385 23.93 -7.71 4.87
N PHE A 386 25.10 -7.86 4.25
CA PHE A 386 26.27 -8.48 4.89
C PHE A 386 26.99 -7.57 5.89
N LYS A 387 26.59 -6.29 5.93
CA LYS A 387 27.18 -5.33 6.88
C LYS A 387 26.61 -5.54 8.27
N PRO A 388 27.43 -5.34 9.34
CA PRO A 388 26.92 -5.26 10.69
C PRO A 388 25.79 -4.21 10.82
N ILE A 389 24.83 -4.47 11.70
CA ILE A 389 23.64 -3.61 11.86
C ILE A 389 24.03 -2.18 12.18
N GLU A 390 25.08 -1.99 12.97
CA GLU A 390 25.59 -0.67 13.42
C GLU A 390 26.12 0.17 12.25
N GLN A 391 26.49 -0.49 11.15
CA GLN A 391 27.00 0.17 9.94
C GLN A 391 25.93 0.38 8.87
N GLN A 392 24.70 -0.05 9.15
CA GLN A 392 23.58 0.08 8.22
C GLN A 392 22.84 1.38 8.47
N GLY A 393 22.47 2.07 7.39
CA GLY A 393 21.57 3.23 7.47
C GLY A 393 20.16 2.83 7.96
N PRO A 394 19.36 3.81 8.40
CA PRO A 394 18.05 3.55 9.01
C PRO A 394 17.13 2.66 8.16
N ASN A 395 17.12 2.87 6.84
CA ASN A 395 16.28 2.11 5.91
C ASN A 395 16.80 0.70 5.61
N SER A 396 18.00 0.35 6.04
CA SER A 396 18.60 -0.97 5.83
C SER A 396 18.63 -1.80 7.12
N GLN A 397 18.21 -1.24 8.23
CA GLN A 397 18.12 -1.95 9.50
C GLN A 397 16.84 -2.78 9.54
N PRO A 398 16.91 -3.99 10.14
CA PRO A 398 15.72 -4.77 10.41
C PRO A 398 14.85 -4.05 11.45
N GLY A 399 13.57 -3.98 11.19
CA GLY A 399 12.55 -3.48 12.10
C GLY A 399 12.69 -1.99 12.47
N ASN A 400 11.65 -1.23 12.27
CA ASN A 400 11.76 0.23 12.30
C ASN A 400 10.67 0.95 13.08
N ILE A 401 9.58 0.28 13.42
CA ILE A 401 8.54 0.90 14.22
C ILE A 401 8.99 0.88 15.67
N ARG A 402 9.24 2.07 16.20
CA ARG A 402 9.43 2.27 17.64
C ARG A 402 8.14 2.82 18.20
N ILE A 403 7.56 2.09 19.14
CA ILE A 403 6.39 2.55 19.86
C ILE A 403 6.86 3.17 21.14
N LYS A 404 6.50 4.44 21.34
CA LYS A 404 6.80 5.16 22.58
C LYS A 404 5.69 4.92 23.60
N GLN A 405 6.06 4.95 24.88
CA GLN A 405 5.07 4.91 25.95
C GLN A 405 4.13 6.12 25.85
N GLY A 406 2.82 5.89 25.97
CA GLY A 406 1.80 6.92 25.84
C GLY A 406 1.30 7.18 24.41
N ASP A 407 1.81 6.47 23.42
CA ASP A 407 1.27 6.53 22.07
C ASP A 407 -0.17 5.99 22.06
N GLU A 408 -1.05 6.66 21.31
CA GLU A 408 -2.46 6.25 21.18
C GLU A 408 -2.66 4.97 20.35
N GLY A 409 -1.57 4.38 19.89
CA GLY A 409 -1.54 3.23 18.99
C GLY A 409 -1.36 3.64 17.54
N LEU A 410 -1.28 2.63 16.69
CA LEU A 410 -1.12 2.78 15.26
C LEU A 410 -2.43 2.39 14.56
N HIS A 411 -2.88 3.22 13.66
CA HIS A 411 -4.13 3.02 12.95
C HIS A 411 -3.89 2.31 11.63
N LEU A 412 -4.64 1.23 11.39
CA LEU A 412 -4.72 0.54 10.11
C LEU A 412 -6.18 0.57 9.65
N ASN A 413 -6.50 1.51 8.77
CA ASN A 413 -7.85 1.74 8.29
C ASN A 413 -7.94 1.35 6.81
N LEU A 414 -8.83 0.43 6.50
CA LEU A 414 -9.05 -0.11 5.17
C LEU A 414 -10.53 -0.04 4.80
N MET A 415 -10.81 -0.12 3.51
CA MET A 415 -12.14 -0.40 2.98
C MET A 415 -12.02 -1.51 1.93
N PHE A 416 -12.85 -2.52 2.08
CA PHE A 416 -12.95 -3.65 1.13
C PHE A 416 -14.21 -3.48 0.29
N ASP A 417 -14.06 -3.63 -1.02
CA ASP A 417 -15.15 -3.69 -1.97
C ASP A 417 -15.21 -5.10 -2.57
N PHE A 418 -16.07 -5.93 -1.98
CA PHE A 418 -16.35 -7.29 -2.43
C PHE A 418 -17.58 -7.37 -3.32
N ARG A 419 -18.20 -6.23 -3.68
CA ARG A 419 -19.43 -6.23 -4.46
C ARG A 419 -19.20 -6.94 -5.81
N PRO A 420 -20.21 -7.66 -6.32
CA PRO A 420 -20.11 -8.24 -7.65
C PRO A 420 -19.79 -7.13 -8.66
N SER A 421 -18.77 -7.33 -9.48
CA SER A 421 -18.50 -6.43 -10.61
C SER A 421 -19.77 -6.33 -11.45
N ALA A 422 -20.32 -5.13 -11.62
CA ALA A 422 -21.33 -4.93 -12.65
C ALA A 422 -20.70 -5.41 -13.94
N ASN A 423 -21.29 -6.43 -14.59
CA ASN A 423 -20.80 -7.07 -15.78
C ASN A 423 -20.20 -6.03 -16.74
N ILE A 424 -18.88 -5.95 -16.76
CA ILE A 424 -18.19 -5.35 -17.89
C ILE A 424 -18.42 -6.37 -18.99
N ASN A 425 -19.44 -6.12 -19.82
CA ASN A 425 -19.60 -6.85 -21.06
C ASN A 425 -18.27 -6.74 -21.82
N THR A 426 -17.45 -7.75 -21.68
CA THR A 426 -16.36 -8.02 -22.59
C THR A 426 -17.02 -8.47 -23.90
N SER A 427 -17.46 -7.52 -24.71
CA SER A 427 -17.59 -7.76 -26.13
C SER A 427 -16.19 -8.01 -26.64
N LYS A 428 -15.95 -9.26 -27.01
CA LYS A 428 -14.78 -9.76 -27.73
C LYS A 428 -14.45 -8.93 -28.96
#